data_d2e2014864d1df3c05d40c23e1e51eb9
#
_entry.id   d2e2014864d1df3c05d40c23e1e51eb9
#
_cell.length_a   1.000
_cell.length_b   1.000
_cell.length_c   1.000
_cell.angle_alpha   90.00
_cell.angle_beta   90.00
_cell.angle_gamma   90.00
#
_symmetry.space_group_name_H-M   'P 1'
#
loop_
_entity.id
_entity.type
_entity.pdbx_description
1 polymer ?
#
loop_
_entity_poly.entity_id
_entity_poly.type
_entity_poly.pdbx_seq_one_letter_code
_entity_poly.pdbx_strand_id
1 'polypeptide(L)'
;MRKVGGKAKAPAAESEQPIPDGGPILDLTRYVPALLTFVSNKLTRSGSALYRRHFGVGITEWRILAMLAVEPSIPATRICQVIGLDKGPVSRSLAFMERRGLVTIRADEADTRRRLATLTPAGRDLHDRIIVVALERERRLLSCLTPEQRTTLVEVLNLLHDNLGAVNRPLPIPPAAPAAAQVADHGNDRRAGRRRAGAGR
;
A
#
# COMPACT_ATOMS: atom_id res chain seq x y z
N MET A 1 -42.01 -29.04 -17.54
CA MET A 1 -41.49 -29.40 -16.20
C MET A 1 -40.21 -30.16 -16.36
N ARG A 2 -39.08 -29.51 -16.14
CA ARG A 2 -37.78 -30.18 -15.95
C ARG A 2 -37.03 -29.43 -14.84
N LYS A 3 -36.93 -30.06 -13.65
CA LYS A 3 -36.18 -29.62 -12.49
C LYS A 3 -34.67 -29.77 -12.80
N VAL A 4 -33.94 -28.69 -12.77
CA VAL A 4 -32.49 -28.71 -12.71
C VAL A 4 -32.09 -28.36 -11.27
N GLY A 5 -31.88 -29.41 -10.47
CA GLY A 5 -31.30 -29.29 -9.13
C GLY A 5 -29.76 -29.19 -9.25
N GLY A 6 -29.24 -28.00 -9.25
CA GLY A 6 -27.80 -27.77 -9.07
C GLY A 6 -27.47 -27.83 -7.59
N LYS A 7 -26.86 -28.92 -7.11
CA LYS A 7 -26.24 -29.00 -5.78
C LYS A 7 -25.12 -27.97 -5.71
N ALA A 8 -25.25 -27.00 -4.82
CA ALA A 8 -24.14 -26.13 -4.41
C ALA A 8 -23.03 -27.04 -3.81
N LYS A 9 -21.88 -27.02 -4.43
CA LYS A 9 -20.69 -27.70 -3.94
C LYS A 9 -20.23 -26.98 -2.67
N ALA A 10 -20.26 -27.69 -1.54
CA ALA A 10 -19.72 -27.19 -0.28
C ALA A 10 -18.28 -26.70 -0.46
N PRO A 11 -17.83 -25.64 0.25
CA PRO A 11 -16.46 -25.22 0.21
C PRO A 11 -15.56 -26.40 0.61
N ALA A 12 -14.56 -26.69 -0.22
CA ALA A 12 -13.58 -27.73 0.05
C ALA A 12 -12.92 -27.46 1.40
N ALA A 13 -12.87 -28.50 2.24
CA ALA A 13 -12.16 -28.48 3.51
C ALA A 13 -10.78 -27.87 3.33
N GLU A 14 -10.44 -26.95 4.23
CA GLU A 14 -9.09 -26.36 4.33
C GLU A 14 -8.10 -27.52 4.44
N SER A 15 -7.33 -27.73 3.39
CA SER A 15 -6.21 -28.67 3.44
C SER A 15 -5.16 -28.06 4.36
N GLU A 16 -5.08 -28.54 5.59
CA GLU A 16 -3.93 -28.28 6.46
C GLU A 16 -2.67 -28.76 5.72
N GLN A 17 -1.92 -27.82 5.18
CA GLN A 17 -0.59 -28.12 4.64
C GLN A 17 0.33 -28.44 5.81
N PRO A 18 1.13 -29.52 5.73
CA PRO A 18 2.09 -29.86 6.77
C PRO A 18 3.05 -28.69 6.97
N ILE A 19 3.20 -28.25 8.22
CA ILE A 19 4.14 -27.20 8.63
C ILE A 19 5.55 -27.76 8.44
N PRO A 20 6.39 -27.23 7.53
CA PRO A 20 7.80 -27.60 7.47
C PRO A 20 8.49 -27.24 8.79
N ASP A 21 9.60 -27.88 9.14
CA ASP A 21 10.39 -27.69 10.38
C ASP A 21 10.82 -26.24 10.70
N GLY A 22 10.30 -25.23 10.00
CA GLY A 22 10.60 -23.80 10.11
C GLY A 22 9.47 -22.90 10.64
N GLY A 23 8.36 -23.45 11.16
CA GLY A 23 7.20 -22.66 11.61
C GLY A 23 6.18 -22.33 10.50
N PRO A 24 5.07 -21.62 10.81
CA PRO A 24 3.99 -21.36 9.86
C PRO A 24 4.45 -20.47 8.70
N ILE A 25 4.25 -20.95 7.46
CA ILE A 25 4.54 -20.18 6.24
C ILE A 25 3.25 -19.51 5.76
N LEU A 26 3.33 -18.22 5.48
CA LEU A 26 2.20 -17.44 4.99
C LEU A 26 1.97 -17.69 3.50
N ASP A 27 0.77 -18.18 3.12
CA ASP A 27 0.37 -18.28 1.71
C ASP A 27 0.03 -16.88 1.14
N LEU A 28 1.00 -16.28 0.46
CA LEU A 28 0.85 -14.95 -0.16
C LEU A 28 -0.20 -14.91 -1.28
N THR A 29 -0.61 -16.05 -1.83
CA THR A 29 -1.64 -16.11 -2.89
C THR A 29 -3.05 -15.97 -2.33
N ARG A 30 -3.22 -16.19 -1.02
CA ARG A 30 -4.50 -16.11 -0.31
C ARG A 30 -4.52 -15.04 0.78
N TYR A 31 -3.37 -14.49 1.15
CA TYR A 31 -3.26 -13.49 2.20
C TYR A 31 -3.72 -12.11 1.69
N VAL A 32 -4.94 -11.73 2.05
CA VAL A 32 -5.62 -10.51 1.57
C VAL A 32 -4.78 -9.24 1.71
N PRO A 33 -4.09 -8.93 2.84
CA PRO A 33 -3.26 -7.72 2.93
C PRO A 33 -2.13 -7.68 1.91
N ALA A 34 -1.51 -8.81 1.58
CA ALA A 34 -0.46 -8.88 0.55
C ALA A 34 -1.06 -8.64 -0.85
N LEU A 35 -2.18 -9.26 -1.16
CA LEU A 35 -2.86 -9.09 -2.45
C LEU A 35 -3.24 -7.63 -2.69
N LEU A 36 -3.84 -6.96 -1.71
CA LEU A 36 -4.17 -5.53 -1.77
C LEU A 36 -2.93 -4.68 -1.99
N THR A 37 -1.87 -4.95 -1.25
CA THR A 37 -0.59 -4.23 -1.37
C THR A 37 0.04 -4.42 -2.74
N PHE A 38 0.10 -5.65 -3.25
CA PHE A 38 0.73 -5.96 -4.55
C PHE A 38 -0.02 -5.30 -5.70
N VAL A 39 -1.35 -5.35 -5.70
CA VAL A 39 -2.18 -4.67 -6.71
C VAL A 39 -1.99 -3.17 -6.62
N SER A 40 -2.11 -2.58 -5.42
CA SER A 40 -1.96 -1.14 -5.20
C SER A 40 -0.58 -0.63 -5.64
N ASN A 41 0.51 -1.33 -5.31
CA ASN A 41 1.87 -0.95 -5.69
C ASN A 41 2.07 -0.94 -7.22
N LYS A 42 1.58 -1.98 -7.92
CA LYS A 42 1.67 -2.05 -9.38
C LYS A 42 0.86 -0.94 -10.05
N LEU A 43 -0.36 -0.66 -9.59
CA LEU A 43 -1.21 0.41 -10.10
C LEU A 43 -0.59 1.80 -9.84
N THR A 44 -0.07 2.03 -8.64
CA THR A 44 0.59 3.27 -8.25
C THR A 44 1.82 3.53 -9.09
N ARG A 45 2.69 2.52 -9.28
CA ARG A 45 3.92 2.65 -10.08
C ARG A 45 3.61 2.99 -11.53
N SER A 46 2.72 2.22 -12.18
CA SER A 46 2.34 2.43 -13.57
C SER A 46 1.60 3.75 -13.79
N GLY A 47 0.69 4.11 -12.86
CA GLY A 47 -0.02 5.38 -12.89
C GLY A 47 0.91 6.58 -12.72
N SER A 48 1.84 6.50 -11.76
CA SER A 48 2.81 7.58 -11.52
C SER A 48 3.71 7.84 -12.73
N ALA A 49 4.19 6.81 -13.40
CA ALA A 49 4.99 6.93 -14.62
C ALA A 49 4.21 7.60 -15.76
N LEU A 50 2.96 7.15 -15.99
CA LEU A 50 2.09 7.69 -17.02
C LEU A 50 1.73 9.17 -16.76
N TYR A 51 1.31 9.51 -15.54
CA TYR A 51 0.89 10.88 -15.21
C TYR A 51 2.07 11.85 -15.22
N ARG A 52 3.27 11.44 -14.78
CA ARG A 52 4.47 12.28 -14.90
C ARG A 52 4.81 12.57 -16.34
N ARG A 53 4.76 11.57 -17.20
CA ARG A 53 5.12 11.71 -18.63
C ARG A 53 4.17 12.65 -19.37
N HIS A 54 2.86 12.58 -19.12
CA HIS A 54 1.86 13.27 -19.92
C HIS A 54 1.30 14.55 -19.28
N PHE A 55 1.36 14.64 -17.94
CA PHE A 55 0.77 15.75 -17.19
C PHE A 55 1.75 16.43 -16.23
N GLY A 56 2.95 15.93 -16.10
CA GLY A 56 3.99 16.51 -15.24
C GLY A 56 3.73 16.37 -13.74
N VAL A 57 2.81 15.48 -13.33
CA VAL A 57 2.45 15.19 -11.92
C VAL A 57 2.50 13.70 -11.65
N GLY A 58 2.77 13.30 -10.40
CA GLY A 58 2.76 11.90 -10.01
C GLY A 58 1.40 11.45 -9.46
N ILE A 59 1.36 10.22 -8.96
CA ILE A 59 0.13 9.63 -8.43
C ILE A 59 -0.36 10.34 -7.16
N THR A 60 0.54 10.85 -6.32
CA THR A 60 0.16 11.58 -5.10
C THR A 60 -0.51 12.90 -5.43
N GLU A 61 0.06 13.66 -6.36
CA GLU A 61 -0.53 14.91 -6.84
C GLU A 61 -1.88 14.67 -7.51
N TRP A 62 -2.01 13.61 -8.32
CA TRP A 62 -3.30 13.21 -8.90
C TRP A 62 -4.36 12.93 -7.83
N ARG A 63 -4.00 12.14 -6.79
CA ARG A 63 -4.93 11.85 -5.68
C ARG A 63 -5.36 13.12 -4.95
N ILE A 64 -4.44 14.07 -4.75
CA ILE A 64 -4.74 15.37 -4.14
C ILE A 64 -5.67 16.20 -5.05
N LEU A 65 -5.39 16.26 -6.36
CA LEU A 65 -6.27 16.96 -7.31
C LEU A 65 -7.70 16.39 -7.27
N ALA A 66 -7.82 15.05 -7.34
CA ALA A 66 -9.11 14.38 -7.31
C ALA A 66 -9.87 14.64 -6.00
N MET A 67 -9.17 14.62 -4.87
CA MET A 67 -9.78 14.90 -3.58
C MET A 67 -10.24 16.35 -3.46
N LEU A 68 -9.41 17.32 -3.86
CA LEU A 68 -9.76 18.74 -3.83
C LEU A 68 -10.85 19.12 -4.84
N ALA A 69 -11.08 18.28 -5.85
CA ALA A 69 -12.19 18.44 -6.78
C ALA A 69 -13.54 18.09 -6.14
N VAL A 70 -13.56 17.18 -5.19
CA VAL A 70 -14.75 16.71 -4.44
C VAL A 70 -14.95 17.50 -3.15
N GLU A 71 -13.89 17.68 -2.38
CA GLU A 71 -13.88 18.42 -1.11
C GLU A 71 -13.00 19.69 -1.28
N PRO A 72 -13.53 20.82 -1.69
CA PRO A 72 -12.73 22.04 -1.83
C PRO A 72 -12.35 22.62 -0.47
N SER A 73 -11.18 23.24 -0.41
CA SER A 73 -10.73 23.99 0.77
C SER A 73 -10.55 23.14 2.03
N ILE A 74 -9.67 22.14 1.97
CA ILE A 74 -9.41 21.22 3.08
C ILE A 74 -7.96 21.27 3.58
N PRO A 75 -7.72 20.95 4.87
CA PRO A 75 -6.38 20.92 5.42
C PRO A 75 -5.61 19.67 4.97
N ALA A 76 -4.27 19.77 4.97
CA ALA A 76 -3.39 18.65 4.63
C ALA A 76 -3.63 17.39 5.49
N THR A 77 -4.06 17.56 6.74
CA THR A 77 -4.42 16.46 7.64
C THR A 77 -5.60 15.64 7.10
N ARG A 78 -6.63 16.30 6.55
CA ARG A 78 -7.76 15.63 5.92
C ARG A 78 -7.31 14.85 4.69
N ILE A 79 -6.42 15.43 3.88
CA ILE A 79 -5.83 14.75 2.72
C ILE A 79 -5.08 13.50 3.17
N CYS A 80 -4.22 13.59 4.20
CA CYS A 80 -3.51 12.44 4.75
C CYS A 80 -4.46 11.31 5.18
N GLN A 81 -5.52 11.66 5.90
CA GLN A 81 -6.52 10.70 6.40
C GLN A 81 -7.19 9.92 5.27
N VAL A 82 -7.65 10.63 4.22
CA VAL A 82 -8.40 10.00 3.13
C VAL A 82 -7.50 9.16 2.23
N ILE A 83 -6.33 9.69 1.84
CA ILE A 83 -5.45 8.96 0.91
C ILE A 83 -4.51 7.97 1.60
N GLY A 84 -4.52 7.92 2.94
CA GLY A 84 -3.71 6.98 3.72
C GLY A 84 -2.21 7.21 3.60
N LEU A 85 -1.76 8.46 3.46
CA LEU A 85 -0.33 8.81 3.36
C LEU A 85 0.11 9.66 4.56
N ASP A 86 1.39 9.54 4.88
CA ASP A 86 2.02 10.37 5.91
C ASP A 86 2.06 11.85 5.53
N LYS A 87 2.16 12.71 6.54
CA LYS A 87 2.22 14.18 6.39
C LYS A 87 3.37 14.64 5.48
N GLY A 88 4.54 13.99 5.57
CA GLY A 88 5.72 14.39 4.80
C GLY A 88 5.52 14.35 3.28
N PRO A 89 5.15 13.21 2.69
CA PRO A 89 4.81 13.11 1.27
C PRO A 89 3.72 14.09 0.82
N VAL A 90 2.61 14.20 1.58
CA VAL A 90 1.51 15.11 1.25
C VAL A 90 1.96 16.57 1.24
N SER A 91 2.71 17.01 2.26
CA SER A 91 3.24 18.37 2.33
C SER A 91 4.19 18.70 1.17
N ARG A 92 5.07 17.77 0.78
CA ARG A 92 5.95 17.95 -0.39
C ARG A 92 5.16 18.09 -1.69
N SER A 93 4.14 17.25 -1.88
CA SER A 93 3.28 17.31 -3.06
C SER A 93 2.48 18.62 -3.10
N LEU A 94 1.91 19.07 -1.99
CA LEU A 94 1.19 20.34 -1.91
C LEU A 94 2.11 21.52 -2.23
N ALA A 95 3.32 21.58 -1.66
CA ALA A 95 4.29 22.63 -1.96
C ALA A 95 4.74 22.61 -3.44
N PHE A 96 4.88 21.43 -4.04
CA PHE A 96 5.14 21.31 -5.47
C PHE A 96 3.98 21.82 -6.31
N MET A 97 2.74 21.46 -5.97
CA MET A 97 1.55 21.90 -6.70
C MET A 97 1.30 23.41 -6.55
N GLU A 98 1.57 23.97 -5.37
CA GLU A 98 1.47 25.42 -5.12
C GLU A 98 2.47 26.20 -5.98
N ARG A 99 3.75 25.79 -6.03
CA ARG A 99 4.76 26.40 -6.91
C ARG A 99 4.39 26.35 -8.39
N ARG A 100 3.61 25.35 -8.80
CA ARG A 100 3.11 25.21 -10.17
C ARG A 100 1.78 25.92 -10.42
N GLY A 101 1.26 26.63 -9.43
CA GLY A 101 -0.01 27.32 -9.55
C GLY A 101 -1.24 26.41 -9.68
N LEU A 102 -1.13 25.13 -9.28
CA LEU A 102 -2.24 24.17 -9.36
C LEU A 102 -3.16 24.22 -8.13
N VAL A 103 -2.61 24.61 -6.99
CA VAL A 103 -3.36 24.85 -5.75
C VAL A 103 -2.95 26.15 -5.12
N THR A 104 -3.83 26.71 -4.29
CA THR A 104 -3.51 27.79 -3.34
C THR A 104 -3.62 27.22 -1.93
N ILE A 105 -2.74 27.69 -1.04
CA ILE A 105 -2.75 27.31 0.38
C ILE A 105 -2.93 28.59 1.20
N ARG A 106 -4.07 28.75 1.84
CA ARG A 106 -4.41 29.96 2.64
C ARG A 106 -4.70 29.57 4.09
N ALA A 107 -4.56 30.52 4.99
CA ALA A 107 -5.04 30.35 6.34
C ALA A 107 -6.57 30.22 6.34
N ASP A 108 -7.09 29.38 7.23
CA ASP A 108 -8.53 29.28 7.49
C ASP A 108 -8.99 30.58 8.21
N GLU A 109 -10.07 31.17 7.75
CA GLU A 109 -10.61 32.40 8.37
C GLU A 109 -11.11 32.16 9.80
N ALA A 110 -11.60 30.95 10.08
CA ALA A 110 -12.09 30.57 11.39
C ALA A 110 -10.97 30.15 12.37
N ASP A 111 -9.84 29.63 11.83
CA ASP A 111 -8.67 29.21 12.62
C ASP A 111 -7.38 29.45 11.82
N THR A 112 -6.72 30.56 12.04
CA THR A 112 -5.52 30.98 11.32
C THR A 112 -4.32 30.02 11.46
N ARG A 113 -4.36 29.08 12.42
CA ARG A 113 -3.37 28.00 12.58
C ARG A 113 -3.56 26.88 11.54
N ARG A 114 -4.75 26.79 10.97
CA ARG A 114 -5.08 25.82 9.92
C ARG A 114 -4.79 26.41 8.56
N ARG A 115 -4.19 25.60 7.70
CA ARG A 115 -3.96 25.99 6.29
C ARG A 115 -4.79 25.09 5.39
N LEU A 116 -5.59 25.70 4.53
CA LEU A 116 -6.51 25.04 3.62
C LEU A 116 -5.95 25.07 2.21
N ALA A 117 -5.96 23.92 1.55
CA ALA A 117 -5.59 23.77 0.14
C ALA A 117 -6.85 23.83 -0.73
N THR A 118 -6.78 24.56 -1.82
CA THR A 118 -7.88 24.73 -2.78
C THR A 118 -7.32 24.65 -4.20
N LEU A 119 -8.07 24.05 -5.14
CA LEU A 119 -7.69 24.05 -6.56
C LEU A 119 -7.76 25.48 -7.13
N THR A 120 -6.75 25.80 -7.93
CA THR A 120 -6.85 26.94 -8.86
C THR A 120 -7.61 26.54 -10.12
N PRO A 121 -8.00 27.49 -11.00
CA PRO A 121 -8.52 27.16 -12.33
C PRO A 121 -7.58 26.23 -13.13
N ALA A 122 -6.26 26.46 -13.07
CA ALA A 122 -5.26 25.60 -13.72
C ALA A 122 -5.21 24.20 -13.09
N GLY A 123 -5.38 24.08 -11.77
CA GLY A 123 -5.49 22.81 -11.08
C GLY A 123 -6.75 22.03 -11.47
N ARG A 124 -7.87 22.75 -11.64
CA ARG A 124 -9.13 22.17 -12.11
C ARG A 124 -9.00 21.65 -13.55
N ASP A 125 -8.47 22.46 -14.47
CA ASP A 125 -8.21 22.03 -15.85
C ASP A 125 -7.32 20.77 -15.90
N LEU A 126 -6.25 20.77 -15.12
CA LEU A 126 -5.38 19.59 -15.04
C LEU A 126 -6.11 18.35 -14.51
N HIS A 127 -6.92 18.50 -13.46
CA HIS A 127 -7.78 17.42 -12.93
C HIS A 127 -8.68 16.87 -14.03
N ASP A 128 -9.39 17.73 -14.76
CA ASP A 128 -10.40 17.34 -15.77
C ASP A 128 -9.75 16.61 -16.95
N ARG A 129 -8.50 16.91 -17.27
CA ARG A 129 -7.71 16.18 -18.27
C ARG A 129 -7.24 14.81 -17.75
N ILE A 130 -6.83 14.73 -16.49
CA ILE A 130 -6.33 13.46 -15.93
C ILE A 130 -7.48 12.49 -15.65
N ILE A 131 -8.65 12.94 -15.20
CA ILE A 131 -9.77 12.08 -14.83
C ILE A 131 -10.22 11.18 -15.98
N VAL A 132 -10.20 11.67 -17.22
CA VAL A 132 -10.53 10.88 -18.41
C VAL A 132 -9.61 9.67 -18.53
N VAL A 133 -8.31 9.86 -18.32
CA VAL A 133 -7.32 8.78 -18.35
C VAL A 133 -7.45 7.87 -17.14
N ALA A 134 -7.75 8.41 -15.97
CA ALA A 134 -7.94 7.65 -14.74
C ALA A 134 -9.14 6.70 -14.85
N LEU A 135 -10.28 7.17 -15.34
CA LEU A 135 -11.48 6.36 -15.56
C LEU A 135 -11.27 5.28 -16.63
N GLU A 136 -10.53 5.58 -17.71
CA GLU A 136 -10.19 4.56 -18.70
C GLU A 136 -9.26 3.47 -18.11
N ARG A 137 -8.32 3.85 -17.24
CA ARG A 137 -7.47 2.89 -16.53
C ARG A 137 -8.28 2.01 -15.57
N GLU A 138 -9.26 2.57 -14.86
CA GLU A 138 -10.19 1.84 -14.02
C GLU A 138 -11.03 0.86 -14.86
N ARG A 139 -11.62 1.32 -15.96
CA ARG A 139 -12.39 0.48 -16.87
C ARG A 139 -11.58 -0.72 -17.37
N ARG A 140 -10.31 -0.52 -17.73
CA ARG A 140 -9.39 -1.61 -18.13
C ARG A 140 -9.06 -2.54 -16.97
N LEU A 141 -8.79 -2.00 -15.79
CA LEU A 141 -8.52 -2.81 -14.60
C LEU A 141 -9.69 -3.75 -14.28
N LEU A 142 -10.91 -3.23 -14.35
CA LEU A 142 -12.13 -3.96 -13.99
C LEU A 142 -12.73 -4.75 -15.16
N SER A 143 -12.10 -4.76 -16.35
CA SER A 143 -12.66 -5.42 -17.54
C SER A 143 -12.78 -6.95 -17.43
N CYS A 144 -12.01 -7.55 -16.52
CA CYS A 144 -12.07 -9.00 -16.22
C CYS A 144 -13.22 -9.39 -15.28
N LEU A 145 -13.98 -8.42 -14.76
CA LEU A 145 -15.06 -8.64 -13.78
C LEU A 145 -16.43 -8.43 -14.42
N THR A 146 -17.42 -9.22 -13.98
CA THR A 146 -18.82 -8.97 -14.30
C THR A 146 -19.33 -7.71 -13.57
N PRO A 147 -20.48 -7.10 -13.98
CA PRO A 147 -21.08 -5.98 -13.26
C PRO A 147 -21.33 -6.29 -11.78
N GLU A 148 -21.84 -7.47 -11.47
CA GLU A 148 -22.14 -7.92 -10.10
C GLU A 148 -20.86 -8.04 -9.27
N GLN A 149 -19.77 -8.61 -9.85
CA GLN A 149 -18.48 -8.71 -9.20
C GLN A 149 -17.86 -7.33 -8.92
N ARG A 150 -18.06 -6.34 -9.80
CA ARG A 150 -17.60 -4.97 -9.58
C ARG A 150 -18.32 -4.33 -8.39
N THR A 151 -19.65 -4.49 -8.33
CA THR A 151 -20.45 -4.00 -7.21
C THR A 151 -19.98 -4.62 -5.90
N THR A 152 -19.89 -5.96 -5.85
CA THR A 152 -19.41 -6.69 -4.67
C THR A 152 -17.99 -6.27 -4.26
N LEU A 153 -17.10 -6.07 -5.22
CA LEU A 153 -15.72 -5.61 -4.93
C LEU A 153 -15.72 -4.25 -4.22
N VAL A 154 -16.51 -3.29 -4.70
CA VAL A 154 -16.62 -1.96 -4.08
C VAL A 154 -17.19 -2.07 -2.67
N GLU A 155 -18.25 -2.85 -2.48
CA GLU A 155 -18.86 -3.09 -1.17
C GLU A 155 -17.85 -3.71 -0.18
N VAL A 156 -17.14 -4.77 -0.60
CA VAL A 156 -16.14 -5.43 0.24
C VAL A 156 -14.98 -4.49 0.60
N LEU A 157 -14.48 -3.70 -0.36
CA LEU A 157 -13.41 -2.73 -0.08
C LEU A 157 -13.85 -1.66 0.91
N ASN A 158 -15.09 -1.17 0.84
CA ASN A 158 -15.63 -0.23 1.81
C ASN A 158 -15.76 -0.86 3.21
N LEU A 159 -16.29 -2.09 3.31
CA LEU A 159 -16.36 -2.81 4.58
C LEU A 159 -14.99 -3.02 5.22
N LEU A 160 -13.97 -3.36 4.41
CA LEU A 160 -12.59 -3.49 4.90
C LEU A 160 -12.03 -2.14 5.36
N HIS A 161 -12.32 -1.06 4.63
CA HIS A 161 -11.91 0.29 4.99
C HIS A 161 -12.49 0.70 6.35
N ASP A 162 -13.79 0.50 6.55
CA ASP A 162 -14.47 0.84 7.81
C ASP A 162 -13.96 0.00 8.99
N ASN A 163 -13.49 -1.22 8.73
CA ASN A 163 -12.95 -2.12 9.74
C ASN A 163 -11.46 -1.90 10.06
N LEU A 164 -10.76 -0.98 9.40
CA LEU A 164 -9.31 -0.76 9.64
C LEU A 164 -8.99 -0.43 11.11
N GLY A 165 -9.93 0.19 11.83
CA GLY A 165 -9.78 0.45 13.27
C GLY A 165 -9.58 -0.83 14.11
N ALA A 166 -10.11 -1.96 13.68
CA ALA A 166 -9.95 -3.23 14.39
C ALA A 166 -8.53 -3.79 14.27
N VAL A 167 -7.85 -3.53 13.14
CA VAL A 167 -6.46 -3.99 12.89
C VAL A 167 -5.48 -3.32 13.85
N ASN A 168 -5.78 -2.09 14.29
CA ASN A 168 -4.91 -1.29 15.15
C ASN A 168 -5.14 -1.54 16.66
N ARG A 169 -6.01 -2.46 17.02
CA ARG A 169 -6.19 -2.86 18.44
C ARG A 169 -4.97 -3.64 18.92
N PRO A 170 -4.64 -3.55 20.23
CA PRO A 170 -3.52 -4.32 20.80
C PRO A 170 -3.66 -5.82 20.47
N LEU A 171 -2.59 -6.41 19.97
CA LEU A 171 -2.51 -7.84 19.66
C LEU A 171 -1.64 -8.54 20.69
N PRO A 172 -1.92 -9.82 21.04
CA PRO A 172 -1.00 -10.63 21.80
C PRO A 172 0.27 -10.87 20.96
N ILE A 173 1.39 -10.31 21.40
CA ILE A 173 2.67 -10.51 20.74
C ILE A 173 3.32 -11.73 21.37
N PRO A 174 3.64 -12.81 20.61
CA PRO A 174 4.38 -13.95 21.13
C PRO A 174 5.73 -13.49 21.72
N PRO A 175 6.20 -14.10 22.82
CA PRO A 175 7.53 -13.82 23.34
C PRO A 175 8.59 -14.13 22.26
N ALA A 176 9.68 -13.38 22.26
CA ALA A 176 10.81 -13.68 21.38
C ALA A 176 11.28 -15.12 21.66
N ALA A 177 11.56 -15.88 20.61
CA ALA A 177 12.20 -17.18 20.76
C ALA A 177 13.50 -17.01 21.56
N PRO A 178 13.84 -17.91 22.52
CA PRO A 178 15.11 -17.86 23.19
C PRO A 178 16.22 -17.85 22.12
N ALA A 179 17.17 -16.91 22.25
CA ALA A 179 18.31 -16.85 21.34
C ALA A 179 18.92 -18.25 21.24
N ALA A 180 18.95 -18.83 20.04
CA ALA A 180 19.60 -20.11 19.81
C ALA A 180 20.98 -20.01 20.44
N ALA A 181 21.27 -20.91 21.42
CA ALA A 181 22.55 -20.96 22.08
C ALA A 181 23.62 -20.97 20.99
N GLN A 182 24.49 -19.97 21.01
CA GLN A 182 25.61 -19.85 20.08
C GLN A 182 26.26 -21.22 20.06
N VAL A 183 26.25 -21.86 18.91
CA VAL A 183 26.99 -23.12 18.68
C VAL A 183 28.41 -22.80 19.07
N ALA A 184 28.82 -23.36 20.21
CA ALA A 184 30.17 -23.23 20.73
C ALA A 184 31.12 -23.66 19.61
N ASP A 185 31.97 -22.74 19.22
CA ASP A 185 33.07 -22.96 18.29
C ASP A 185 34.00 -24.02 18.89
N HIS A 186 33.70 -25.28 18.57
CA HIS A 186 34.56 -26.42 18.86
C HIS A 186 35.41 -26.65 17.65
N GLY A 187 36.54 -26.07 17.63
CA GLY A 187 37.50 -26.57 16.68
C GLY A 187 38.56 -25.64 16.19
N ASN A 188 39.50 -25.31 16.97
CA ASN A 188 40.86 -25.27 16.42
C ASN A 188 41.96 -25.41 17.50
N ASP A 189 42.00 -26.56 18.10
CA ASP A 189 43.20 -27.00 18.86
C ASP A 189 43.97 -28.00 18.01
N ARG A 190 44.62 -27.53 16.95
CA ARG A 190 45.63 -28.27 16.21
C ARG A 190 46.76 -27.35 15.80
N ARG A 191 47.49 -26.81 16.79
CA ARG A 191 48.85 -26.26 16.58
C ARG A 191 49.69 -26.36 17.86
N ALA A 192 49.94 -27.57 18.29
CA ALA A 192 51.07 -27.84 19.19
C ALA A 192 51.82 -29.07 18.64
N GLY A 193 52.94 -28.87 18.04
CA GLY A 193 53.80 -30.01 17.74
C GLY A 193 54.63 -29.89 16.47
N ARG A 194 55.56 -28.99 16.43
CA ARG A 194 56.86 -29.24 15.77
C ARG A 194 57.89 -28.26 16.26
N ARG A 195 58.51 -28.67 17.37
CA ARG A 195 59.83 -28.14 17.74
C ARG A 195 60.93 -29.01 17.09
N ARG A 196 61.99 -28.32 16.72
CA ARG A 196 63.41 -28.77 16.58
C ARG A 196 63.81 -29.51 15.31
N ALA A 197 64.64 -28.87 14.48
CA ALA A 197 66.05 -29.28 14.36
C ALA A 197 66.74 -28.52 13.22
N GLY A 198 67.98 -28.11 13.47
CA GLY A 198 69.02 -27.83 12.51
C GLY A 198 69.44 -26.34 12.52
N ALA A 199 70.32 -25.88 13.27
CA ALA A 199 71.79 -25.82 13.42
C ALA A 199 72.57 -25.72 12.08
N GLY A 200 73.30 -24.67 11.94
CA GLY A 200 74.59 -24.72 11.23
C GLY A 200 74.80 -23.79 10.04
N ARG A 201 75.56 -22.80 10.29
CA ARG A 201 76.58 -21.99 9.62
C ARG A 201 76.19 -20.66 9.08
#